data_93032db3cfb138053dbe7b39f02aaf30
#
_entry.id   93032db3cfb138053dbe7b39f02aaf30
#
_cell.length_a   1.000
_cell.length_b   1.000
_cell.length_c   1.000
_cell.angle_alpha   90.00
_cell.angle_beta   90.00
_cell.angle_gamma   90.00
#
_symmetry.space_group_name_H-M   'P 1'
#
loop_
_entity.id
_entity.type
_entity.pdbx_description
1 polymer ?
#
loop_
_entity_poly.entity_id
_entity_poly.type
_entity_poly.pdbx_seq_one_letter_code
_entity_poly.pdbx_strand_id
1 'polypeptide(L)'
;MKNLQEDIQNQNFKKVYLLFGEEKYLLQQYRNKLEKALVPEGDTMNFSLFQGKKTEPREVIELAETMPFFADRRVIFLEDTGFFKNQCQDLPEYMSELPDYLCMVFVEDQIDKRSRMYKAVKKYGSIVEFGQQDTKTLIRWILGILKREGKKITQRDMELFLEKTGTDMGN
;
A
#
# COMPACT_ATOMS: atom_id res chain seq x y z
N MET A 1 0.84 4.90 8.68
CA MET A 1 -0.62 4.67 8.62
C MET A 1 -1.43 5.96 8.56
N LYS A 2 -1.12 6.90 9.43
CA LYS A 2 -1.90 8.14 9.53
C LYS A 2 -1.89 8.93 8.22
N ASN A 3 -0.72 9.08 7.60
CA ASN A 3 -0.60 9.82 6.34
C ASN A 3 -1.35 9.14 5.20
N LEU A 4 -1.28 7.80 5.14
CA LEU A 4 -2.03 7.05 4.13
C LEU A 4 -3.53 7.19 4.33
N GLN A 5 -3.98 7.14 5.58
CA GLN A 5 -5.39 7.29 5.92
C GLN A 5 -5.90 8.67 5.51
N GLU A 6 -5.12 9.72 5.76
CA GLU A 6 -5.45 11.07 5.36
C GLU A 6 -5.52 11.21 3.84
N ASP A 7 -4.56 10.63 3.12
CA ASP A 7 -4.55 10.65 1.66
C ASP A 7 -5.81 9.99 1.09
N ILE A 8 -6.21 8.84 1.64
CA ILE A 8 -7.42 8.14 1.22
C ILE A 8 -8.67 8.98 1.50
N GLN A 9 -8.74 9.54 2.71
CA GLN A 9 -9.91 10.31 3.15
C GLN A 9 -10.09 11.59 2.33
N ASN A 10 -9.00 12.28 2.02
CA ASN A 10 -9.01 13.53 1.27
C ASN A 10 -8.91 13.31 -0.24
N GLN A 11 -8.74 12.07 -0.68
CA GLN A 11 -8.52 11.71 -2.09
C GLN A 11 -7.35 12.46 -2.71
N ASN A 12 -6.31 12.69 -1.91
CA ASN A 12 -5.10 13.37 -2.33
C ASN A 12 -3.94 12.39 -2.31
N PHE A 13 -3.80 11.62 -3.39
CA PHE A 13 -2.86 10.52 -3.46
C PHE A 13 -1.49 10.94 -3.95
N LYS A 14 -0.45 10.30 -3.40
CA LYS A 14 0.91 10.41 -3.91
C LYS A 14 1.04 9.61 -5.20
N LYS A 15 2.07 9.89 -5.98
CA LYS A 15 2.32 9.16 -7.22
C LYS A 15 2.85 7.75 -6.98
N VAL A 16 3.46 7.52 -5.82
CA VAL A 16 4.00 6.20 -5.48
C VAL A 16 3.90 5.95 -3.97
N TYR A 17 3.56 4.71 -3.61
CA TYR A 17 3.49 4.25 -2.22
C TYR A 17 4.26 2.96 -2.07
N LEU A 18 4.85 2.75 -0.88
CA LEU A 18 5.41 1.46 -0.47
C LEU A 18 4.73 1.04 0.83
N LEU A 19 4.10 -0.13 0.81
CA LEU A 19 3.49 -0.75 1.98
C LEU A 19 4.28 -2.01 2.33
N PHE A 20 4.74 -2.10 3.57
CA PHE A 20 5.48 -3.27 4.04
C PHE A 20 5.37 -3.37 5.56
N GLY A 21 5.81 -4.50 6.12
CA GLY A 21 5.84 -4.67 7.55
C GLY A 21 5.40 -6.05 8.01
N GLU A 22 5.50 -6.30 9.31
CA GLU A 22 5.21 -7.59 9.93
C GLU A 22 3.71 -7.83 10.12
N GLU A 23 2.92 -6.77 10.28
CA GLU A 23 1.48 -6.87 10.48
C GLU A 23 0.76 -7.05 9.14
N LYS A 24 0.76 -8.29 8.64
CA LYS A 24 0.25 -8.64 7.32
C LYS A 24 -1.23 -8.35 7.14
N TYR A 25 -2.01 -8.61 8.17
CA TYR A 25 -3.45 -8.37 8.09
C TYR A 25 -3.76 -6.89 7.92
N LEU A 26 -3.12 -6.04 8.72
CA LEU A 26 -3.32 -4.60 8.67
C LEU A 26 -2.82 -4.03 7.33
N LEU A 27 -1.68 -4.51 6.87
CA LEU A 27 -1.14 -4.15 5.57
C LEU A 27 -2.15 -4.47 4.46
N GLN A 28 -2.73 -5.68 4.49
CA GLN A 28 -3.69 -6.11 3.47
C GLN A 28 -4.97 -5.27 3.52
N GLN A 29 -5.42 -4.90 4.71
CA GLN A 29 -6.60 -4.04 4.86
C GLN A 29 -6.37 -2.67 4.21
N TYR A 30 -5.21 -2.06 4.46
CA TYR A 30 -4.89 -0.76 3.87
C TYR A 30 -4.62 -0.86 2.38
N ARG A 31 -4.00 -1.94 1.93
CA ARG A 31 -3.81 -2.20 0.50
C ARG A 31 -5.17 -2.24 -0.21
N ASN A 32 -6.13 -2.96 0.35
CA ASN A 32 -7.48 -3.09 -0.23
C ASN A 32 -8.23 -1.77 -0.20
N LYS A 33 -8.12 -1.01 0.88
CA LYS A 33 -8.73 0.31 0.98
C LYS A 33 -8.17 1.27 -0.06
N LEU A 34 -6.86 1.21 -0.27
CA LEU A 34 -6.18 2.07 -1.24
C LEU A 34 -6.62 1.71 -2.66
N GLU A 35 -6.68 0.42 -2.99
CA GLU A 35 -7.18 -0.03 -4.29
C GLU A 35 -8.61 0.45 -4.52
N LYS A 36 -9.48 0.27 -3.54
CA LYS A 36 -10.88 0.66 -3.64
C LYS A 36 -11.05 2.17 -3.81
N ALA A 37 -10.18 2.95 -3.17
CA ALA A 37 -10.21 4.40 -3.28
C ALA A 37 -9.67 4.90 -4.62
N LEU A 38 -8.68 4.20 -5.18
CA LEU A 38 -8.01 4.60 -6.41
C LEU A 38 -8.70 4.12 -7.67
N VAL A 39 -9.34 2.95 -7.63
CA VAL A 39 -9.90 2.29 -8.81
C VAL A 39 -11.41 2.31 -8.74
N PRO A 40 -12.09 2.99 -9.68
CA PRO A 40 -13.55 2.96 -9.74
C PRO A 40 -14.06 1.54 -9.92
N GLU A 41 -15.21 1.25 -9.32
CA GLU A 41 -15.82 -0.07 -9.40
C GLU A 41 -16.06 -0.44 -10.87
N GLY A 42 -15.60 -1.64 -11.23
CA GLY A 42 -15.73 -2.14 -12.60
C GLY A 42 -14.69 -1.67 -13.58
N ASP A 43 -13.77 -0.78 -13.17
CA ASP A 43 -12.69 -0.33 -14.05
C ASP A 43 -11.56 -1.36 -14.07
N THR A 44 -11.45 -2.08 -15.18
CA THR A 44 -10.37 -3.05 -15.40
C THR A 44 -9.33 -2.55 -16.39
N MET A 45 -9.57 -1.41 -17.03
CA MET A 45 -8.69 -0.90 -18.09
C MET A 45 -7.55 -0.03 -17.56
N ASN A 46 -7.77 0.66 -16.45
CA ASN A 46 -6.80 1.59 -15.88
C ASN A 46 -6.09 1.06 -14.63
N PHE A 47 -6.37 -0.20 -14.29
CA PHE A 47 -5.76 -0.89 -13.16
C PHE A 47 -4.95 -2.08 -13.64
N SER A 48 -3.73 -2.22 -13.12
CA SER A 48 -2.86 -3.35 -13.44
C SER A 48 -2.17 -3.85 -12.17
N LEU A 49 -2.01 -5.16 -12.08
CA LEU A 49 -1.35 -5.82 -10.96
C LEU A 49 -0.19 -6.66 -11.48
N PHE A 50 1.01 -6.39 -10.97
CA PHE A 50 2.19 -7.21 -11.20
C PHE A 50 2.52 -7.95 -9.91
N GLN A 51 2.78 -9.25 -10.01
CA GLN A 51 3.14 -10.07 -8.85
C GLN A 51 4.39 -10.89 -9.16
N GLY A 52 5.28 -10.96 -8.16
CA GLY A 52 6.42 -11.85 -8.18
C GLY A 52 7.67 -11.26 -8.79
N LYS A 53 8.75 -11.99 -8.61
CA LYS A 53 10.12 -11.57 -8.98
C LYS A 53 10.38 -11.56 -10.49
N LYS A 54 9.45 -12.08 -11.27
CA LYS A 54 9.55 -12.07 -12.74
C LYS A 54 9.08 -10.75 -13.34
N THR A 55 8.58 -9.84 -12.53
CA THR A 55 8.14 -8.52 -12.98
C THR A 55 9.32 -7.76 -13.57
N GLU A 56 9.15 -7.27 -14.80
CA GLU A 56 10.20 -6.54 -15.50
C GLU A 56 10.01 -5.03 -15.33
N PRO A 57 11.04 -4.29 -14.85
CA PRO A 57 10.92 -2.85 -14.66
C PRO A 57 10.50 -2.10 -15.92
N ARG A 58 10.97 -2.52 -17.09
CA ARG A 58 10.62 -1.87 -18.35
C ARG A 58 9.14 -1.98 -18.70
N GLU A 59 8.54 -3.14 -18.43
CA GLU A 59 7.10 -3.33 -18.64
C GLU A 59 6.28 -2.42 -17.73
N VAL A 60 6.73 -2.25 -16.49
CA VAL A 60 6.08 -1.37 -15.54
C VAL A 60 6.15 0.08 -16.03
N ILE A 61 7.32 0.51 -16.49
CA ILE A 61 7.51 1.88 -16.99
C ILE A 61 6.68 2.13 -18.24
N GLU A 62 6.66 1.19 -19.18
CA GLU A 62 5.86 1.31 -20.39
C GLU A 62 4.38 1.49 -20.06
N LEU A 63 3.88 0.69 -19.12
CA LEU A 63 2.50 0.78 -18.70
C LEU A 63 2.23 2.10 -17.97
N ALA A 64 3.18 2.54 -17.14
CA ALA A 64 3.07 3.81 -16.41
C ALA A 64 2.98 5.02 -17.35
N GLU A 65 3.66 4.95 -18.49
CA GLU A 65 3.64 6.01 -19.50
C GLU A 65 2.38 5.98 -20.36
N THR A 66 1.54 4.97 -20.22
CA THR A 66 0.29 4.86 -20.96
C THR A 66 -0.80 5.70 -20.26
N MET A 67 -1.37 6.63 -20.97
CA MET A 67 -2.41 7.51 -20.42
C MET A 67 -3.65 6.72 -20.00
N PRO A 68 -4.35 7.15 -18.93
CA PRO A 68 -5.57 6.46 -18.53
C PRO A 68 -6.66 6.58 -19.60
N PHE A 69 -7.47 5.52 -19.69
CA PHE A 69 -8.54 5.42 -20.68
C PHE A 69 -9.87 5.75 -20.01
N PHE A 70 -10.43 6.90 -20.36
CA PHE A 70 -11.67 7.41 -19.78
C PHE A 70 -11.69 7.45 -18.25
N ALA A 71 -10.54 7.80 -17.65
CA ALA A 71 -10.39 7.90 -16.20
C ALA A 71 -9.36 8.99 -15.87
N ASP A 72 -9.37 9.44 -14.62
CA ASP A 72 -8.47 10.50 -14.17
C ASP A 72 -7.06 9.99 -13.86
N ARG A 73 -6.92 8.69 -13.63
CA ARG A 73 -5.61 8.13 -13.26
C ARG A 73 -5.45 6.69 -13.71
N ARG A 74 -4.18 6.32 -13.83
CA ARG A 74 -3.75 4.94 -14.04
C ARG A 74 -3.17 4.41 -12.73
N VAL A 75 -3.57 3.22 -12.34
CA VAL A 75 -3.18 2.60 -11.08
C VAL A 75 -2.42 1.32 -11.35
N ILE A 76 -1.22 1.19 -10.78
CA ILE A 76 -0.39 0.00 -10.91
C ILE A 76 -0.03 -0.48 -9.51
N PHE A 77 -0.42 -1.72 -9.19
CA PHE A 77 -0.03 -2.38 -7.95
C PHE A 77 1.06 -3.40 -8.27
N LEU A 78 2.11 -3.41 -7.44
CA LEU A 78 3.24 -4.31 -7.60
C LEU A 78 3.48 -5.03 -6.26
N GLU A 79 3.36 -6.36 -6.26
CA GLU A 79 3.46 -7.15 -5.04
C GLU A 79 4.59 -8.16 -5.15
N ASP A 80 5.44 -8.22 -4.13
CA ASP A 80 6.53 -9.21 -3.99
C ASP A 80 7.48 -9.24 -5.19
N THR A 81 7.79 -8.08 -5.72
CA THR A 81 8.69 -7.96 -6.90
C THR A 81 10.16 -8.11 -6.54
N GLY A 82 10.52 -7.83 -5.30
CA GLY A 82 11.92 -7.85 -4.87
C GLY A 82 12.71 -6.60 -5.25
N PHE A 83 12.08 -5.60 -5.82
CA PHE A 83 12.76 -4.38 -6.27
C PHE A 83 13.40 -3.57 -5.13
N PHE A 84 12.94 -3.78 -3.91
CA PHE A 84 13.46 -3.08 -2.73
C PHE A 84 14.54 -3.86 -1.99
N LYS A 85 14.82 -5.08 -2.39
CA LYS A 85 15.87 -5.91 -1.81
C LYS A 85 17.00 -6.16 -2.79
N ASN A 86 16.64 -6.51 -4.02
CA ASN A 86 17.59 -6.77 -5.08
C ASN A 86 17.91 -5.48 -5.82
N GLN A 87 19.06 -5.46 -6.50
CA GLN A 87 19.42 -4.32 -7.31
C GLN A 87 18.41 -4.16 -8.45
N CYS A 88 17.81 -2.98 -8.52
CA CYS A 88 16.85 -2.65 -9.56
C CYS A 88 17.38 -1.47 -10.37
N GLN A 89 17.40 -1.63 -11.69
CA GLN A 89 17.79 -0.56 -12.60
C GLN A 89 16.54 0.07 -13.20
N ASP A 90 16.66 1.29 -13.66
CA ASP A 90 15.60 2.05 -14.36
C ASP A 90 14.51 2.60 -13.42
N LEU A 91 13.86 1.76 -12.61
CA LEU A 91 12.76 2.24 -11.74
C LEU A 91 13.17 3.29 -10.72
N PRO A 92 14.31 3.17 -10.00
CA PRO A 92 14.70 4.23 -9.06
C PRO A 92 14.86 5.59 -9.72
N GLU A 93 15.40 5.62 -10.92
CA GLU A 93 15.56 6.85 -11.69
C GLU A 93 14.23 7.36 -12.21
N TYR A 94 13.34 6.45 -12.60
CA TYR A 94 12.02 6.79 -13.10
C TYR A 94 11.13 7.44 -12.04
N MET A 95 11.40 7.23 -10.76
CA MET A 95 10.59 7.82 -9.68
C MET A 95 10.56 9.36 -9.74
N SER A 96 11.59 9.99 -10.30
CA SER A 96 11.60 11.44 -10.48
C SER A 96 10.77 11.91 -11.68
N GLU A 97 10.34 10.99 -12.53
CA GLU A 97 9.67 11.29 -13.79
C GLU A 97 8.23 10.75 -13.85
N LEU A 98 7.65 10.37 -12.73
CA LEU A 98 6.32 9.79 -12.68
C LEU A 98 5.26 10.75 -13.23
N PRO A 99 4.40 10.30 -14.17
CA PRO A 99 3.33 11.14 -14.68
C PRO A 99 2.33 11.56 -13.61
N ASP A 100 1.69 12.70 -13.80
CA ASP A 100 0.73 13.24 -12.83
C ASP A 100 -0.52 12.38 -12.69
N TYR A 101 -0.88 11.62 -13.71
CA TYR A 101 -2.05 10.73 -13.67
C TYR A 101 -1.77 9.39 -13.00
N LEU A 102 -0.51 9.09 -12.68
CA LEU A 102 -0.11 7.77 -12.20
C LEU A 102 -0.18 7.67 -10.68
N CYS A 103 -0.68 6.53 -10.20
CA CYS A 103 -0.49 6.12 -8.81
C CYS A 103 0.02 4.68 -8.79
N MET A 104 1.23 4.50 -8.28
CA MET A 104 1.91 3.22 -8.23
C MET A 104 2.02 2.78 -6.77
N VAL A 105 1.60 1.56 -6.47
CA VAL A 105 1.61 1.04 -5.10
C VAL A 105 2.42 -0.25 -5.05
N PHE A 106 3.48 -0.23 -4.26
CA PHE A 106 4.31 -1.41 -4.00
C PHE A 106 3.89 -2.03 -2.68
N VAL A 107 3.67 -3.34 -2.69
CA VAL A 107 3.42 -4.13 -1.49
C VAL A 107 4.52 -5.19 -1.44
N GLU A 108 5.47 -5.03 -0.52
CA GLU A 108 6.66 -5.86 -0.49
C GLU A 108 6.85 -6.52 0.88
N ASP A 109 7.32 -7.75 0.86
CA ASP A 109 7.62 -8.50 2.06
C ASP A 109 9.06 -8.25 2.53
N GLN A 110 9.99 -8.12 1.60
CA GLN A 110 11.41 -7.95 1.91
C GLN A 110 11.92 -6.61 1.41
N ILE A 111 12.42 -5.81 2.35
CA ILE A 111 12.86 -4.45 2.09
C ILE A 111 14.29 -4.26 2.61
N ASP A 112 15.15 -3.68 1.78
CA ASP A 112 16.43 -3.13 2.23
C ASP A 112 16.29 -1.61 2.20
N LYS A 113 16.31 -0.99 3.38
CA LYS A 113 16.15 0.46 3.52
C LYS A 113 17.32 1.25 2.93
N ARG A 114 18.40 0.56 2.57
CA ARG A 114 19.55 1.17 1.91
C ARG A 114 19.43 1.12 0.39
N SER A 115 18.45 0.41 -0.15
CA SER A 115 18.30 0.26 -1.59
C SER A 115 17.97 1.59 -2.25
N ARG A 116 18.37 1.72 -3.52
CA ARG A 116 18.06 2.92 -4.30
C ARG A 116 16.55 3.11 -4.47
N MET A 117 15.85 1.99 -4.63
CA MET A 117 14.41 2.00 -4.79
C MET A 117 13.69 2.55 -3.55
N TYR A 118 14.12 2.12 -2.35
CA TYR A 118 13.57 2.62 -1.10
C TYR A 118 13.79 4.13 -0.95
N LYS A 119 15.01 4.57 -1.22
CA LYS A 119 15.35 6.00 -1.13
C LYS A 119 14.57 6.84 -2.12
N ALA A 120 14.36 6.31 -3.33
CA ALA A 120 13.61 7.01 -4.37
C ALA A 120 12.14 7.16 -3.99
N VAL A 121 11.51 6.09 -3.51
CA VAL A 121 10.10 6.14 -3.08
C VAL A 121 9.95 7.07 -1.87
N LYS A 122 10.90 7.05 -0.96
CA LYS A 122 10.88 7.96 0.20
C LYS A 122 10.93 9.42 -0.23
N LYS A 123 11.67 9.72 -1.28
CA LYS A 123 11.83 11.09 -1.77
C LYS A 123 10.60 11.58 -2.55
N TYR A 124 10.03 10.73 -3.40
CA TYR A 124 8.97 11.14 -4.34
C TYR A 124 7.58 10.67 -3.99
N GLY A 125 7.43 9.82 -2.98
CA GLY A 125 6.16 9.27 -2.58
C GLY A 125 6.05 9.12 -1.07
N SER A 126 5.35 8.06 -0.65
CA SER A 126 5.13 7.78 0.77
C SER A 126 5.46 6.33 1.09
N ILE A 127 6.07 6.10 2.24
CA ILE A 127 6.41 4.78 2.74
C ILE A 127 5.63 4.53 4.02
N VAL A 128 4.94 3.39 4.08
CA VAL A 128 4.12 3.01 5.24
C VAL A 128 4.59 1.65 5.76
N GLU A 129 5.05 1.63 6.99
CA GLU A 129 5.47 0.40 7.66
C GLU A 129 4.41 -0.03 8.68
N PHE A 130 4.01 -1.30 8.62
CA PHE A 130 3.02 -1.91 9.52
C PHE A 130 3.77 -2.82 10.50
N GLY A 131 4.14 -2.28 11.66
CA GLY A 131 4.94 -2.99 12.65
C GLY A 131 4.13 -3.48 13.85
N GLN A 132 4.71 -4.43 14.60
CA GLN A 132 4.04 -5.02 15.77
C GLN A 132 3.85 -4.04 16.92
N GLN A 133 4.69 -3.02 17.02
CA GLN A 133 4.54 -1.99 18.05
C GLN A 133 3.26 -1.18 17.91
N ASP A 134 2.53 -1.38 16.83
CA ASP A 134 1.30 -0.67 16.54
C ASP A 134 0.05 -1.33 17.13
N THR A 135 0.22 -2.28 18.08
CA THR A 135 -0.92 -2.95 18.73
C THR A 135 -1.89 -1.95 19.36
N LYS A 136 -1.38 -0.94 20.03
CA LYS A 136 -2.24 0.10 20.63
C LYS A 136 -2.99 0.90 19.57
N THR A 137 -2.32 1.21 18.47
CA THR A 137 -2.92 1.88 17.33
C THR A 137 -4.00 1.01 16.70
N LEU A 138 -3.75 -0.30 16.59
CA LEU A 138 -4.71 -1.26 16.08
C LEU A 138 -5.97 -1.30 16.94
N ILE A 139 -5.80 -1.34 18.26
CA ILE A 139 -6.93 -1.33 19.21
C ILE A 139 -7.78 -0.07 19.00
N ARG A 140 -7.14 1.09 18.91
CA ARG A 140 -7.83 2.35 18.64
C ARG A 140 -8.59 2.32 17.32
N TRP A 141 -7.99 1.73 16.29
CA TRP A 141 -8.60 1.61 14.97
C TRP A 141 -9.85 0.76 15.03
N ILE A 142 -9.77 -0.41 15.69
CA ILE A 142 -10.92 -1.32 15.86
C ILE A 142 -12.03 -0.63 16.64
N LEU A 143 -11.69 0.05 17.75
CA LEU A 143 -12.66 0.78 18.54
C LEU A 143 -13.33 1.89 17.73
N GLY A 144 -12.57 2.57 16.88
CA GLY A 144 -13.11 3.61 16.02
C GLY A 144 -14.12 3.06 15.01
N ILE A 145 -13.85 1.88 14.43
CA ILE A 145 -14.77 1.22 13.50
C ILE A 145 -16.07 0.83 14.24
N LEU A 146 -15.93 0.19 15.40
CA LEU A 146 -17.09 -0.24 16.17
C LEU A 146 -17.95 0.93 16.65
N LYS A 147 -17.31 2.02 17.01
CA LYS A 147 -18.01 3.25 17.40
C LYS A 147 -18.80 3.83 16.23
N ARG A 148 -18.20 3.86 15.02
CA ARG A 148 -18.88 4.33 13.83
C ARG A 148 -20.08 3.47 13.45
N GLU A 149 -19.98 2.17 13.69
CA GLU A 149 -21.06 1.23 13.42
C GLU A 149 -22.11 1.21 14.55
N GLY A 150 -21.91 1.98 15.63
CA GLY A 150 -22.81 2.01 16.76
C GLY A 150 -22.72 0.79 17.67
N LYS A 151 -21.69 0.00 17.54
CA LYS A 151 -21.49 -1.20 18.35
C LYS A 151 -20.63 -0.89 19.56
N LYS A 152 -20.94 -1.54 20.67
CA LYS A 152 -20.14 -1.50 21.89
C LYS A 152 -19.40 -2.81 22.05
N ILE A 153 -18.14 -2.73 22.45
CA ILE A 153 -17.32 -3.91 22.71
C ILE A 153 -16.67 -3.72 24.08
N THR A 154 -16.63 -4.79 24.88
CA THR A 154 -15.95 -4.77 26.17
C THR A 154 -14.46 -5.00 25.97
N GLN A 155 -13.66 -4.60 26.98
CA GLN A 155 -12.23 -4.86 26.95
C GLN A 155 -11.94 -6.35 26.85
N ARG A 156 -12.73 -7.17 27.51
CA ARG A 156 -12.60 -8.64 27.45
C ARG A 156 -12.80 -9.15 26.04
N ASP A 157 -13.80 -8.67 25.33
CA ASP A 157 -14.05 -9.06 23.93
C ASP A 157 -12.92 -8.64 23.04
N MET A 158 -12.34 -7.46 23.28
CA MET A 158 -11.20 -6.98 22.53
C MET A 158 -9.96 -7.84 22.75
N GLU A 159 -9.72 -8.23 24.00
CA GLU A 159 -8.61 -9.12 24.34
C GLU A 159 -8.77 -10.49 23.67
N LEU A 160 -9.98 -11.05 23.65
CA LEU A 160 -10.27 -12.30 22.97
C LEU A 160 -10.04 -12.17 21.47
N PHE A 161 -10.43 -11.05 20.88
CA PHE A 161 -10.19 -10.79 19.47
C PHE A 161 -8.70 -10.79 19.13
N LEU A 162 -7.90 -10.07 19.92
CA LEU A 162 -6.45 -9.99 19.72
C LEU A 162 -5.78 -11.34 19.94
N GLU A 163 -6.24 -12.12 20.92
CA GLU A 163 -5.72 -13.45 21.20
C GLU A 163 -5.98 -14.41 20.03
N LYS A 164 -7.16 -14.37 19.43
CA LYS A 164 -7.51 -15.20 18.28
C LYS A 164 -6.73 -14.84 17.03
N THR A 165 -6.49 -13.56 16.80
CA THR A 165 -5.75 -13.10 15.63
C THR A 165 -4.24 -13.09 15.85
N GLY A 166 -3.83 -13.13 17.13
CA GLY A 166 -2.42 -13.03 17.50
C GLY A 166 -1.84 -11.67 17.19
N THR A 167 -0.51 -11.59 17.28
CA THR A 167 0.21 -10.37 16.92
C THR A 167 0.44 -10.28 15.42
N ASP A 168 0.35 -11.41 14.72
CA ASP A 168 0.42 -11.47 13.26
C ASP A 168 -0.99 -11.49 12.70
N MET A 169 -1.46 -10.35 12.25
CA MET A 169 -2.82 -10.17 11.78
C MET A 169 -3.09 -10.82 10.42
N GLY A 170 -2.08 -11.45 9.82
CA GLY A 170 -2.22 -12.18 8.57
C GLY A 170 -2.58 -13.66 8.73
N ASN A 171 -2.64 -14.16 9.94
CA ASN A 171 -2.97 -15.56 10.20
C ASN A 171 -4.47 -15.82 10.11
#